data_59adceccc04ffe771e34a254e0608989
#
_entry.id   59adceccc04ffe771e34a254e0608989
#
_cell.length_a   1.000
_cell.length_b   1.000
_cell.length_c   1.000
_cell.angle_alpha   90.00
_cell.angle_beta   90.00
_cell.angle_gamma   90.00
#
_symmetry.space_group_name_H-M   'P 1'
#
loop_
_entity.id
_entity.type
_entity.pdbx_description
1 polymer ?
#
loop_
_entity_poly.entity_id
_entity_poly.type
_entity_poly.pdbx_seq_one_letter_code
_entity_poly.pdbx_strand_id
1 'polypeptide(L)'
;NKKYYDFILNISEDGWFGKSIGPKQHLAHSIFRSIEEGKNVIRSTNNGISAFVNPKGQIIKQISEKGYFDVNKIKRVDKTYFAEHGNKIFFYFVLIYTTFIVILKIRENK
;
A
#
# COMPACT_ATOMS: atom_id res chain seq x y z
N ASN A 1 -18.84 -13.10 2.30
CA ASN A 1 -17.64 -13.97 2.39
C ASN A 1 -16.40 -13.11 2.14
N LYS A 2 -15.80 -12.54 3.21
CA LYS A 2 -14.49 -11.91 3.09
C LYS A 2 -13.48 -13.04 2.87
N LYS A 3 -12.90 -13.10 1.67
CA LYS A 3 -11.83 -14.06 1.35
C LYS A 3 -10.61 -13.74 2.22
N TYR A 4 -10.24 -14.70 3.05
CA TYR A 4 -8.99 -14.62 3.81
C TYR A 4 -7.84 -15.02 2.87
N TYR A 5 -6.81 -14.18 2.81
CA TYR A 5 -5.57 -14.46 2.12
C TYR A 5 -4.39 -14.15 3.05
N ASP A 6 -3.27 -14.80 2.85
CA ASP A 6 -2.11 -14.72 3.73
C ASP A 6 -1.09 -13.68 3.28
N PHE A 7 -0.99 -13.43 1.98
CA PHE A 7 -0.08 -12.47 1.39
C PHE A 7 -0.60 -11.96 0.04
N ILE A 8 -0.01 -10.89 -0.44
CA ILE A 8 -0.26 -10.30 -1.74
C ILE A 8 0.92 -10.66 -2.65
N LEU A 9 0.65 -11.27 -3.78
CA LEU A 9 1.61 -11.48 -4.84
C LEU A 9 1.44 -10.37 -5.89
N ASN A 10 2.48 -9.56 -6.06
CA ASN A 10 2.53 -8.51 -7.06
C ASN A 10 3.53 -8.90 -8.15
N ILE A 11 3.03 -9.20 -9.33
CA ILE A 11 3.83 -9.48 -10.52
C ILE A 11 3.73 -8.29 -11.45
N SER A 12 4.86 -7.73 -11.86
CA SER A 12 4.90 -6.46 -12.57
C SER A 12 6.03 -6.41 -13.61
N GLU A 13 5.82 -5.63 -14.64
CA GLU A 13 6.83 -5.23 -15.61
C GLU A 13 7.15 -3.74 -15.39
N ASP A 14 8.41 -3.44 -15.06
CA ASP A 14 8.86 -2.08 -14.80
C ASP A 14 9.75 -1.52 -15.93
N GLY A 15 9.97 -2.29 -17.00
CA GLY A 15 10.89 -1.93 -18.08
C GLY A 15 10.51 -0.65 -18.83
N TRP A 16 9.24 -0.34 -18.92
CA TRP A 16 8.78 0.90 -19.58
C TRP A 16 9.08 2.18 -18.82
N PHE A 17 9.40 2.11 -17.53
CA PHE A 17 9.85 3.28 -16.77
C PHE A 17 11.28 3.70 -17.11
N GLY A 18 12.06 2.83 -17.78
CA GLY A 18 13.47 3.07 -18.12
C GLY A 18 14.30 3.39 -16.89
N LYS A 19 15.28 4.29 -17.05
CA LYS A 19 16.17 4.75 -15.95
C LYS A 19 15.57 5.90 -15.14
N SER A 20 14.25 5.94 -14.98
CA SER A 20 13.53 6.96 -14.22
C SER A 20 13.36 6.59 -12.75
N ILE A 21 12.67 7.46 -12.00
CA ILE A 21 12.22 7.17 -10.63
C ILE A 21 11.05 6.18 -10.59
N GLY A 22 10.43 5.88 -11.73
CA GLY A 22 9.22 5.05 -11.85
C GLY A 22 9.28 3.72 -11.12
N PRO A 23 10.32 2.88 -11.27
CA PRO A 23 10.43 1.62 -10.54
C PRO A 23 10.39 1.76 -9.02
N LYS A 24 10.99 2.83 -8.47
CA LYS A 24 10.97 3.13 -7.04
C LYS A 24 9.57 3.56 -6.57
N GLN A 25 8.89 4.40 -7.35
CA GLN A 25 7.51 4.79 -7.07
C GLN A 25 6.56 3.60 -7.13
N HIS A 26 6.75 2.72 -8.11
CA HIS A 26 5.95 1.52 -8.25
C HIS A 26 6.18 0.53 -7.09
N LEU A 27 7.40 0.40 -6.58
CA LEU A 27 7.68 -0.33 -5.35
C LEU A 27 6.97 0.31 -4.15
N ALA A 28 6.98 1.65 -4.04
CA ALA A 28 6.30 2.36 -2.96
C ALA A 28 4.79 2.04 -2.90
N HIS A 29 4.10 1.90 -4.03
CA HIS A 29 2.72 1.44 -4.05
C HIS A 29 2.54 0.05 -3.43
N SER A 30 3.48 -0.87 -3.67
CA SER A 30 3.46 -2.20 -3.05
C SER A 30 3.66 -2.13 -1.54
N ILE A 31 4.51 -1.21 -1.07
CA ILE A 31 4.72 -0.95 0.36
C ILE A 31 3.43 -0.41 1.01
N PHE A 32 2.78 0.58 0.38
CA PHE A 32 1.50 1.09 0.89
C PHE A 32 0.44 -0.01 0.98
N ARG A 33 0.34 -0.88 -0.02
CA ARG A 33 -0.58 -2.02 0.03
C ARG A 33 -0.30 -2.97 1.19
N SER A 34 0.97 -3.20 1.52
CA SER A 34 1.29 -4.05 2.68
C SER A 34 0.79 -3.46 4.00
N ILE A 35 0.90 -2.13 4.15
CA ILE A 35 0.46 -1.40 5.34
C ILE A 35 -1.07 -1.35 5.42
N GLU A 36 -1.72 -0.98 4.32
CA GLU A 36 -3.18 -0.85 4.23
C GLU A 36 -3.89 -2.17 4.57
N GLU A 37 -3.42 -3.26 3.99
CA GLU A 37 -4.03 -4.58 4.15
C GLU A 37 -3.51 -5.35 5.37
N GLY A 38 -2.41 -4.89 6.00
CA GLY A 38 -1.74 -5.62 7.08
C GLY A 38 -1.19 -6.97 6.61
N LYS A 39 -0.76 -7.06 5.35
CA LYS A 39 -0.30 -8.30 4.71
C LYS A 39 1.12 -8.18 4.19
N ASN A 40 1.80 -9.32 4.14
CA ASN A 40 3.07 -9.38 3.42
C ASN A 40 2.83 -9.18 1.92
N VAL A 41 3.74 -8.46 1.27
CA VAL A 41 3.77 -8.34 -0.18
C VAL A 41 5.03 -9.03 -0.70
N ILE A 42 4.83 -9.96 -1.62
CA ILE A 42 5.89 -10.59 -2.42
C ILE A 42 5.78 -9.95 -3.80
N ARG A 43 6.74 -9.08 -4.11
CA ARG A 43 6.81 -8.40 -5.40
C ARG A 43 7.87 -9.05 -6.27
N SER A 44 7.47 -9.48 -7.46
CA SER A 44 8.34 -9.97 -8.52
C SER A 44 8.21 -9.06 -9.73
N THR A 45 9.31 -8.48 -10.19
CA THR A 45 9.29 -7.60 -11.36
C THR A 45 10.33 -8.01 -12.37
N ASN A 46 10.01 -7.74 -13.64
CA ASN A 46 10.97 -7.74 -14.71
C ASN A 46 11.51 -6.30 -14.87
N ASN A 47 12.83 -6.13 -14.94
CA ASN A 47 13.53 -4.84 -15.09
C ASN A 47 13.24 -3.78 -14.00
N GLY A 48 12.90 -4.24 -12.80
CA GLY A 48 12.57 -3.36 -11.66
C GLY A 48 13.11 -3.90 -10.34
N ILE A 49 12.48 -3.50 -9.25
CA ILE A 49 12.86 -3.90 -7.90
C ILE A 49 11.90 -4.98 -7.41
N SER A 50 12.37 -6.22 -7.35
CA SER A 50 11.68 -7.32 -6.67
C SER A 50 11.93 -7.23 -5.17
N ALA A 51 10.90 -7.43 -4.35
CA ALA A 51 11.00 -7.21 -2.92
C ALA A 51 10.05 -8.11 -2.13
N PHE A 52 10.45 -8.41 -0.89
CA PHE A 52 9.59 -8.94 0.14
C PHE A 52 9.37 -7.88 1.20
N VAL A 53 8.11 -7.48 1.38
CA VAL A 53 7.69 -6.42 2.29
C VAL A 53 6.81 -7.01 3.39
N ASN A 54 7.09 -6.67 4.64
CA ASN A 54 6.29 -7.12 5.77
C ASN A 54 5.03 -6.25 5.95
N PRO A 55 4.06 -6.66 6.80
CA PRO A 55 2.82 -5.91 7.02
C PRO A 55 2.99 -4.49 7.60
N LYS A 56 4.19 -4.16 8.07
CA LYS A 56 4.54 -2.81 8.58
C LYS A 56 5.17 -1.92 7.49
N GLY A 57 5.22 -2.39 6.25
CA GLY A 57 5.84 -1.67 5.15
C GLY A 57 7.37 -1.71 5.12
N GLN A 58 8.00 -2.57 5.94
CA GLN A 58 9.45 -2.69 5.94
C GLN A 58 9.89 -3.68 4.86
N ILE A 59 10.84 -3.28 4.04
CA ILE A 59 11.48 -4.16 3.06
C ILE A 59 12.41 -5.12 3.81
N ILE A 60 12.10 -6.41 3.76
CA ILE A 60 12.90 -7.46 4.40
C ILE A 60 13.99 -7.97 3.48
N LYS A 61 13.68 -8.11 2.19
CA LYS A 61 14.61 -8.49 1.13
C LYS A 61 14.27 -7.74 -0.15
N GLN A 62 15.29 -7.40 -0.92
CA GLN A 62 15.11 -6.83 -2.27
C GLN A 62 16.25 -7.23 -3.20
N ILE A 63 15.94 -7.29 -4.48
CA ILE A 63 16.89 -7.45 -5.58
C ILE A 63 16.47 -6.54 -6.73
N SER A 64 17.47 -5.95 -7.40
CA SER A 64 17.24 -5.07 -8.57
C SER A 64 17.81 -5.66 -9.86
N GLU A 65 18.41 -6.82 -9.77
CA GLU A 65 19.00 -7.56 -10.87
C GLU A 65 18.39 -8.95 -10.96
N LYS A 66 18.85 -9.75 -11.94
CA LYS A 66 18.43 -11.15 -12.04
C LYS A 66 18.85 -11.91 -10.80
N GLY A 67 17.90 -12.60 -10.17
CA GLY A 67 18.16 -13.37 -8.96
C GLY A 67 16.88 -13.91 -8.35
N TYR A 68 17.05 -14.55 -7.21
CA TYR A 68 15.94 -15.06 -6.42
C TYR A 68 16.22 -14.88 -4.92
N PHE A 69 15.18 -14.93 -4.12
CA PHE A 69 15.28 -15.05 -2.67
C PHE A 69 14.13 -15.90 -2.14
N ASP A 70 14.42 -16.63 -1.08
CA ASP A 70 13.41 -17.42 -0.39
C ASP A 70 12.69 -16.60 0.67
N VAL A 71 11.38 -16.81 0.75
CA VAL A 71 10.51 -16.21 1.77
C VAL A 71 10.13 -17.31 2.77
N ASN A 72 10.84 -17.37 3.90
CA ASN A 72 10.69 -18.44 4.86
C ASN A 72 9.63 -18.19 5.95
N LYS A 73 9.23 -16.94 6.16
CA LYS A 73 8.24 -16.57 7.17
C LYS A 73 7.30 -15.50 6.67
N ILE A 74 6.03 -15.85 6.61
CA ILE A 74 4.94 -14.90 6.37
C ILE A 74 4.38 -14.49 7.73
N LYS A 75 4.56 -13.23 8.12
CA LYS A 75 3.99 -12.68 9.34
C LYS A 75 2.51 -12.42 9.11
N ARG A 76 1.69 -12.90 10.02
CA ARG A 76 0.27 -12.53 10.08
C ARG A 76 0.11 -11.39 11.07
N VAL A 77 -0.62 -10.39 10.68
CA VAL A 77 -1.05 -9.27 11.55
C VAL A 77 -2.57 -9.25 11.49
N ASP A 78 -3.18 -8.81 12.57
CA ASP A 78 -4.62 -8.59 12.62
C ASP A 78 -5.03 -7.61 11.52
N LYS A 79 -6.33 -7.66 11.16
CA LYS A 79 -6.87 -6.79 10.13
C LYS A 79 -6.61 -5.33 10.50
N THR A 80 -6.10 -4.58 9.54
CA THR A 80 -5.96 -3.14 9.71
C THR A 80 -7.34 -2.47 9.64
N TYR A 81 -7.44 -1.29 10.25
CA TYR A 81 -8.66 -0.50 10.15
C TYR A 81 -9.02 -0.17 8.70
N PHE A 82 -8.01 0.08 7.86
CA PHE A 82 -8.22 0.33 6.44
C PHE A 82 -8.77 -0.90 5.70
N ALA A 83 -8.24 -2.10 5.98
CA ALA A 83 -8.73 -3.34 5.39
C ALA A 83 -10.20 -3.63 5.73
N GLU A 84 -10.67 -3.13 6.86
CA GLU A 84 -12.08 -3.30 7.29
C GLU A 84 -13.01 -2.23 6.70
N HIS A 85 -12.59 -0.98 6.69
CA HIS A 85 -13.42 0.18 6.40
C HIS A 85 -13.13 0.81 5.04
N GLY A 86 -11.96 0.53 4.44
CA GLY A 86 -11.54 1.08 3.15
C GLY A 86 -11.59 2.61 3.14
N ASN A 87 -12.07 3.17 2.05
CA ASN A 87 -12.17 4.62 1.85
C ASN A 87 -13.25 5.32 2.69
N LYS A 88 -14.02 4.62 3.51
CA LYS A 88 -15.06 5.25 4.36
C LYS A 88 -14.49 6.31 5.29
N ILE A 89 -13.26 6.10 5.77
CA ILE A 89 -12.55 7.07 6.61
C ILE A 89 -12.39 8.42 5.90
N PHE A 90 -11.99 8.38 4.63
CA PHE A 90 -11.84 9.58 3.82
C PHE A 90 -13.15 10.36 3.71
N PHE A 91 -14.26 9.68 3.48
CA PHE A 91 -15.57 10.32 3.39
C PHE A 91 -16.01 10.95 4.72
N TYR A 92 -15.68 10.34 5.87
CA TYR A 92 -15.92 10.96 7.17
C TYR A 92 -15.13 12.25 7.36
N PHE A 93 -13.85 12.27 6.99
CA PHE A 93 -13.05 13.50 7.04
C PHE A 93 -13.57 14.58 6.13
N VAL A 94 -13.98 14.25 4.90
CA VAL A 94 -14.59 15.22 3.98
C VAL A 94 -15.88 15.78 4.57
N LEU A 95 -16.72 14.96 5.17
CA LEU A 95 -17.97 15.41 5.80
C LEU A 95 -17.70 16.38 6.96
N ILE A 96 -16.77 16.02 7.84
CA ILE A 96 -16.40 16.90 8.98
C ILE A 96 -15.84 18.22 8.46
N TYR A 97 -14.95 18.16 7.47
CA TYR A 97 -14.34 19.37 6.90
C TYR A 97 -15.38 20.29 6.24
N THR A 98 -16.26 19.73 5.41
CA THR A 98 -17.32 20.52 4.74
C THR A 98 -18.29 21.12 5.76
N THR A 99 -18.69 20.37 6.77
CA THR A 99 -19.55 20.87 7.86
C THR A 99 -18.89 22.03 8.60
N PHE A 100 -17.59 21.91 8.89
CA PHE A 100 -16.81 22.97 9.55
C PHE A 100 -16.76 24.26 8.71
N ILE A 101 -16.50 24.14 7.41
CA ILE A 101 -16.50 25.29 6.47
C ILE A 101 -17.88 25.96 6.42
N VAL A 102 -18.95 25.18 6.35
CA VAL A 102 -20.33 25.72 6.33
C VAL A 102 -20.62 26.49 7.61
N ILE A 103 -20.24 25.97 8.77
CA ILE A 103 -20.44 26.64 10.07
C ILE A 103 -19.68 27.97 10.11
N LEU A 104 -18.42 27.99 9.66
CA LEU A 104 -17.64 29.24 9.61
C LEU A 104 -18.30 30.28 8.72
N LYS A 105 -18.74 29.88 7.53
CA LYS A 105 -19.40 30.80 6.57
C LYS A 105 -20.72 31.39 7.11
N ILE A 106 -21.50 30.56 7.81
CA ILE A 106 -22.73 31.03 8.46
C ILE A 106 -22.41 32.07 9.58
N ARG A 107 -21.30 31.84 10.29
CA ARG A 107 -20.86 32.73 11.38
C ARG A 107 -20.35 34.06 10.85
N GLU A 108 -19.66 34.08 9.71
CA GLU A 108 -19.18 35.33 9.07
C GLU A 108 -20.32 36.20 8.52
N ASN A 109 -21.44 35.59 8.12
CA ASN A 109 -22.59 36.29 7.56
C ASN A 109 -23.60 36.81 8.61
N LYS A 110 -23.30 36.61 9.89
CA LYS A 110 -24.05 37.18 11.02
C LYS A 110 -23.34 38.39 11.62
#